data_f471aa34f71ad8ab33f631d965cdd33a
#
_entry.id   f471aa34f71ad8ab33f631d965cdd33a
#
_cell.length_a   1.000
_cell.length_b   1.000
_cell.length_c   1.000
_cell.angle_alpha   90.00
_cell.angle_beta   90.00
_cell.angle_gamma   90.00
#
_symmetry.space_group_name_H-M   'P 1'
#
loop_
_entity.id
_entity.type
_entity.pdbx_description
1 polymer ?
#
loop_
_entity_poly.entity_id
_entity_poly.type
_entity_poly.pdbx_seq_one_letter_code
_entity_poly.pdbx_strand_id
1 'polypeptide(L)'
;MLLAISCTSTRRVQQSPVNISGLKYISTYDIPFNLAYKQTVVGGLSGIDYDAQNNLYYIISDDRSEKNPARFYTAKLFFTQNGIDSLVFTGMQFLMQPDGTTYPNSKTNRFKTPDPEAIRFNTKTGQLAWSSEGERIVRETDTVLTDPAVFMMNRRGKYIDEFILPGNLKMKVSEKGPRRNGVLEGMSFADNFKTLYVSAEEPLFEDGPSAGLTGNKAFIRIFKFDVAGRKSMAQYAYQLEPVAFA
;
A
#
# COMPACT_ATOMS: atom_id res chain seq x y z
N MET A 1 62.29 3.96 -9.81
CA MET A 1 61.01 4.43 -9.21
C MET A 1 60.00 3.37 -9.47
N LEU A 2 59.75 2.46 -8.51
CA LEU A 2 58.79 1.36 -8.63
C LEU A 2 57.42 1.85 -8.09
N LEU A 3 56.41 1.85 -8.92
CA LEU A 3 55.04 2.08 -8.53
C LEU A 3 54.41 0.75 -8.08
N ALA A 4 54.09 0.62 -6.79
CA ALA A 4 53.33 -0.49 -6.27
C ALA A 4 51.82 -0.21 -6.47
N ILE A 5 51.15 -0.98 -7.35
CA ILE A 5 49.72 -0.96 -7.54
C ILE A 5 49.09 -1.88 -6.46
N SER A 6 48.48 -1.28 -5.43
CA SER A 6 47.72 -2.00 -4.42
C SER A 6 46.32 -2.31 -4.95
N CYS A 7 46.06 -3.57 -5.31
CA CYS A 7 44.68 -4.05 -5.57
C CYS A 7 43.96 -4.29 -4.24
N THR A 8 43.10 -3.40 -3.84
CA THR A 8 42.14 -3.66 -2.76
C THR A 8 41.00 -4.52 -3.27
N SER A 9 41.03 -5.82 -2.96
CA SER A 9 39.89 -6.72 -3.21
C SER A 9 38.76 -6.39 -2.24
N THR A 10 37.71 -5.72 -2.70
CA THR A 10 36.47 -5.58 -1.96
C THR A 10 35.81 -6.95 -1.86
N ARG A 11 35.95 -7.62 -0.70
CA ARG A 11 35.10 -8.79 -0.38
C ARG A 11 33.64 -8.34 -0.38
N ARG A 12 32.87 -8.74 -1.40
CA ARG A 12 31.42 -8.72 -1.32
C ARG A 12 31.02 -9.67 -0.20
N VAL A 13 30.52 -9.14 0.90
CA VAL A 13 29.83 -9.94 1.91
C VAL A 13 28.59 -10.51 1.21
N GLN A 14 28.64 -11.80 0.88
CA GLN A 14 27.51 -12.54 0.37
C GLN A 14 26.53 -12.68 1.53
N GLN A 15 25.49 -11.84 1.56
CA GLN A 15 24.40 -12.00 2.51
C GLN A 15 23.74 -13.35 2.22
N SER A 16 23.76 -14.24 3.18
CA SER A 16 23.00 -15.48 3.11
C SER A 16 21.52 -15.12 2.92
N PRO A 17 20.78 -15.82 2.04
CA PRO A 17 19.35 -15.56 1.88
C PRO A 17 18.66 -15.76 3.22
N VAL A 18 17.89 -14.75 3.64
CA VAL A 18 17.05 -14.87 4.84
C VAL A 18 15.98 -15.90 4.54
N ASN A 19 15.97 -16.99 5.30
CA ASN A 19 14.93 -18.02 5.18
C ASN A 19 13.93 -17.83 6.32
N ILE A 20 12.68 -17.51 5.97
CA ILE A 20 11.55 -17.41 6.91
C ILE A 20 10.88 -18.79 6.94
N SER A 21 11.11 -19.56 7.99
CA SER A 21 10.59 -20.91 8.13
C SER A 21 9.17 -20.99 8.70
N GLY A 22 8.64 -19.87 9.22
CA GLY A 22 7.28 -19.82 9.78
C GLY A 22 6.97 -18.48 10.45
N LEU A 23 5.70 -18.30 10.76
CA LEU A 23 5.18 -17.16 11.53
C LEU A 23 4.55 -17.68 12.82
N LYS A 24 4.75 -16.95 13.91
CA LYS A 24 4.13 -17.24 15.21
C LYS A 24 3.26 -16.05 15.61
N TYR A 25 1.97 -16.29 15.83
CA TYR A 25 1.09 -15.30 16.46
C TYR A 25 1.57 -15.03 17.89
N ILE A 26 1.66 -13.76 18.27
CA ILE A 26 2.07 -13.33 19.61
C ILE A 26 0.89 -12.69 20.35
N SER A 27 0.32 -11.62 19.79
CA SER A 27 -0.80 -10.89 20.43
C SER A 27 -1.54 -10.02 19.42
N THR A 28 -2.70 -9.52 19.86
CA THR A 28 -3.49 -8.48 19.20
C THR A 28 -3.62 -7.28 20.15
N TYR A 29 -3.70 -6.10 19.59
CA TYR A 29 -4.06 -4.87 20.31
C TYR A 29 -5.28 -4.25 19.63
N ASP A 30 -6.39 -4.17 20.34
CA ASP A 30 -7.65 -3.63 19.83
C ASP A 30 -7.73 -2.13 20.10
N ILE A 31 -7.89 -1.35 19.03
CA ILE A 31 -8.17 0.08 19.13
C ILE A 31 -9.66 0.24 19.44
N PRO A 32 -10.04 1.01 20.47
CA PRO A 32 -11.44 1.18 20.85
C PRO A 32 -12.30 1.68 19.67
N PHE A 33 -13.46 1.06 19.49
CA PHE A 33 -14.44 1.48 18.49
C PHE A 33 -14.81 2.97 18.69
N ASN A 34 -14.90 3.71 17.57
CA ASN A 34 -15.18 5.16 17.58
C ASN A 34 -14.15 6.03 18.31
N LEU A 35 -12.91 5.55 18.50
CA LEU A 35 -11.85 6.41 19.02
C LEU A 35 -11.73 7.67 18.15
N ALA A 36 -11.88 8.83 18.78
CA ALA A 36 -11.67 10.11 18.11
C ALA A 36 -10.24 10.61 18.33
N TYR A 37 -9.58 11.04 17.27
CA TYR A 37 -8.27 11.67 17.33
C TYR A 37 -8.22 12.85 16.36
N LYS A 38 -7.86 14.05 16.85
CA LYS A 38 -7.81 15.31 16.06
C LYS A 38 -9.06 15.52 15.19
N GLN A 39 -10.24 15.38 15.78
CA GLN A 39 -11.55 15.55 15.15
C GLN A 39 -11.84 14.56 14.01
N THR A 40 -11.12 13.45 13.94
CA THR A 40 -11.37 12.35 13.01
C THR A 40 -11.65 11.07 13.78
N VAL A 41 -12.46 10.19 13.22
CA VAL A 41 -12.69 8.85 13.76
C VAL A 41 -11.55 7.94 13.28
N VAL A 42 -10.86 7.29 14.23
CA VAL A 42 -9.84 6.29 13.92
C VAL A 42 -10.53 4.99 13.54
N GLY A 43 -10.24 4.48 12.35
CA GLY A 43 -10.80 3.23 11.84
C GLY A 43 -10.38 2.98 10.40
N GLY A 44 -10.70 1.79 9.89
CA GLY A 44 -10.28 1.35 8.56
C GLY A 44 -8.75 1.41 8.42
N LEU A 45 -8.01 0.91 9.39
CA LEU A 45 -6.55 0.95 9.35
C LEU A 45 -6.05 -0.23 8.53
N SER A 46 -5.85 0.00 7.22
CA SER A 46 -5.51 -1.05 6.24
C SER A 46 -4.01 -1.22 6.03
N GLY A 47 -3.22 -0.16 6.16
CA GLY A 47 -1.77 -0.24 5.94
C GLY A 47 -0.95 0.37 7.06
N ILE A 48 0.20 -0.25 7.38
CA ILE A 48 1.14 0.20 8.40
C ILE A 48 2.58 0.09 7.90
N ASP A 49 3.42 1.06 8.24
CA ASP A 49 4.88 0.99 8.05
C ASP A 49 5.64 1.70 9.17
N TYR A 50 6.93 1.39 9.31
CA TYR A 50 7.73 1.81 10.44
C TYR A 50 8.97 2.61 10.06
N ASP A 51 9.12 3.79 10.65
CA ASP A 51 10.31 4.62 10.64
C ASP A 51 11.16 4.33 11.88
N ALA A 52 12.14 3.46 11.73
CA ALA A 52 13.01 3.05 12.84
C ALA A 52 13.86 4.19 13.41
N GLN A 53 14.19 5.20 12.61
CA GLN A 53 15.02 6.34 13.07
C GLN A 53 14.26 7.22 14.07
N ASN A 54 12.96 7.39 13.85
CA ASN A 54 12.12 8.24 14.69
C ASN A 54 11.23 7.44 15.65
N ASN A 55 11.32 6.11 15.64
CA ASN A 55 10.42 5.20 16.36
C ASN A 55 8.96 5.59 16.14
N LEU A 56 8.55 5.64 14.85
CA LEU A 56 7.26 6.16 14.43
C LEU A 56 6.62 5.23 13.40
N TYR A 57 5.36 4.88 13.63
CA TYR A 57 4.54 4.15 12.66
C TYR A 57 3.70 5.11 11.85
N TYR A 58 3.59 4.86 10.55
CA TYR A 58 2.63 5.48 9.63
C TYR A 58 1.52 4.47 9.39
N ILE A 59 0.27 4.89 9.58
CA ILE A 59 -0.91 4.02 9.50
C ILE A 59 -1.96 4.71 8.65
N ILE A 60 -2.31 4.14 7.49
CA ILE A 60 -3.29 4.71 6.59
C ILE A 60 -4.70 4.21 6.92
N SER A 61 -5.71 5.04 6.65
CA SER A 61 -7.12 4.70 6.81
C SER A 61 -7.76 4.53 5.43
N ASP A 62 -8.49 3.45 5.22
CA ASP A 62 -9.27 3.12 4.02
C ASP A 62 -10.57 3.93 3.87
N ASP A 63 -10.76 4.94 4.71
CA ASP A 63 -11.91 5.82 4.62
C ASP A 63 -11.88 6.62 3.30
N ARG A 64 -12.79 6.29 2.41
CA ARG A 64 -13.00 6.96 1.10
C ARG A 64 -13.50 8.41 1.23
N SER A 65 -12.95 9.16 2.17
CA SER A 65 -13.43 10.49 2.56
C SER A 65 -14.92 10.52 2.92
N GLU A 66 -15.48 9.40 3.34
CA GLU A 66 -16.92 9.29 3.65
C GLU A 66 -17.24 9.81 5.04
N LYS A 67 -16.47 9.39 6.03
CA LYS A 67 -16.57 9.86 7.43
C LYS A 67 -15.73 11.10 7.66
N ASN A 68 -14.47 11.06 7.25
CA ASN A 68 -13.53 12.18 7.33
C ASN A 68 -12.67 12.17 6.06
N PRO A 69 -12.04 13.29 5.67
CA PRO A 69 -11.14 13.31 4.51
C PRO A 69 -10.08 12.21 4.58
N ALA A 70 -9.73 11.63 3.41
CA ALA A 70 -8.72 10.59 3.29
C ALA A 70 -7.44 11.00 4.02
N ARG A 71 -6.89 10.10 4.85
CA ARG A 71 -5.87 10.46 5.85
C ARG A 71 -4.98 9.30 6.24
N PHE A 72 -3.89 9.63 6.89
CA PHE A 72 -3.08 8.68 7.63
C PHE A 72 -2.76 9.22 9.03
N TYR A 73 -2.44 8.31 9.93
CA TYR A 73 -2.02 8.61 11.28
C TYR A 73 -0.55 8.30 11.48
N THR A 74 0.04 8.96 12.47
CA THR A 74 1.31 8.53 13.03
C THR A 74 1.10 8.07 14.46
N ALA A 75 1.81 7.00 14.84
CA ALA A 75 1.68 6.41 16.17
C ALA A 75 3.02 5.90 16.70
N LYS A 76 3.10 5.72 18.02
CA LYS A 76 4.12 4.91 18.66
C LYS A 76 3.46 3.67 19.22
N LEU A 77 4.08 2.51 18.98
CA LEU A 77 3.70 1.23 19.56
C LEU A 77 4.72 0.86 20.62
N PHE A 78 4.21 0.41 21.77
CA PHE A 78 5.02 -0.06 22.87
C PHE A 78 4.86 -1.57 22.98
N PHE A 79 5.97 -2.28 23.17
CA PHE A 79 6.00 -3.73 23.19
C PHE A 79 6.54 -4.23 24.52
N THR A 80 5.99 -5.35 24.97
CA THR A 80 6.50 -6.17 26.06
C THR A 80 6.87 -7.55 25.53
N GLN A 81 7.29 -8.43 26.43
CA GLN A 81 7.54 -9.85 26.05
C GLN A 81 6.26 -10.57 25.56
N ASN A 82 5.08 -10.04 25.93
CA ASN A 82 3.78 -10.62 25.60
C ASN A 82 3.14 -10.00 24.34
N GLY A 83 3.83 -9.11 23.64
CA GLY A 83 3.37 -8.46 22.41
C GLY A 83 3.14 -6.96 22.56
N ILE A 84 2.12 -6.43 21.87
CA ILE A 84 1.79 -5.00 21.90
C ILE A 84 1.12 -4.66 23.22
N ASP A 85 1.75 -3.79 23.99
CA ASP A 85 1.23 -3.28 25.27
C ASP A 85 0.29 -2.09 25.06
N SER A 86 0.73 -1.13 24.27
CA SER A 86 -0.04 0.09 24.04
C SER A 86 0.30 0.75 22.70
N LEU A 87 -0.65 1.56 22.21
CA LEU A 87 -0.51 2.38 21.03
C LEU A 87 -0.90 3.82 21.38
N VAL A 88 -0.04 4.77 20.97
CA VAL A 88 -0.29 6.21 21.18
C VAL A 88 -0.23 6.91 19.83
N PHE A 89 -1.36 7.47 19.38
CA PHE A 89 -1.37 8.34 18.19
C PHE A 89 -0.61 9.64 18.47
N THR A 90 0.31 9.99 17.59
CA THR A 90 1.17 11.18 17.71
C THR A 90 0.84 12.27 16.70
N GLY A 91 0.18 11.89 15.59
CA GLY A 91 -0.20 12.82 14.53
C GLY A 91 -1.28 12.25 13.61
N MET A 92 -1.87 13.15 12.82
CA MET A 92 -2.77 12.84 11.71
C MET A 92 -2.53 13.86 10.61
N GLN A 93 -2.51 13.39 9.37
CA GLN A 93 -2.38 14.21 8.17
C GLN A 93 -3.42 13.78 7.14
N PHE A 94 -4.02 14.74 6.44
CA PHE A 94 -4.85 14.44 5.29
C PHE A 94 -4.00 14.11 4.06
N LEU A 95 -4.49 13.21 3.23
CA LEU A 95 -3.95 12.99 1.89
C LEU A 95 -4.39 14.15 1.01
N MET A 96 -3.43 14.78 0.32
CA MET A 96 -3.69 15.96 -0.49
C MET A 96 -3.64 15.62 -1.98
N GLN A 97 -4.56 16.22 -2.73
CA GLN A 97 -4.53 16.25 -4.20
C GLN A 97 -3.36 17.07 -4.73
N PRO A 98 -3.03 16.97 -6.04
CA PRO A 98 -1.95 17.77 -6.65
C PRO A 98 -2.13 19.28 -6.48
N ASP A 99 -3.38 19.78 -6.39
CA ASP A 99 -3.71 21.18 -6.17
C ASP A 99 -3.59 21.63 -4.70
N GLY A 100 -3.25 20.71 -3.79
CA GLY A 100 -3.09 20.97 -2.37
C GLY A 100 -4.39 20.95 -1.57
N THR A 101 -5.51 20.60 -2.17
CA THR A 101 -6.79 20.42 -1.48
C THR A 101 -6.92 18.96 -0.96
N THR A 102 -7.81 18.73 0.01
CA THR A 102 -8.18 17.39 0.44
C THR A 102 -9.05 16.71 -0.61
N TYR A 103 -9.04 15.38 -0.62
CA TYR A 103 -9.94 14.63 -1.48
C TYR A 103 -11.41 14.86 -1.08
N PRO A 104 -12.32 14.97 -2.06
CA PRO A 104 -13.73 15.20 -1.79
C PRO A 104 -14.38 13.98 -1.13
N ASN A 105 -15.51 14.20 -0.48
CA ASN A 105 -16.34 13.12 0.06
C ASN A 105 -16.91 12.25 -1.07
N SER A 106 -16.91 10.94 -0.88
CA SER A 106 -17.37 9.96 -1.87
C SER A 106 -18.84 10.17 -2.30
N LYS A 107 -19.68 10.72 -1.42
CA LYS A 107 -21.07 11.05 -1.72
C LYS A 107 -21.23 12.29 -2.60
N THR A 108 -20.26 13.21 -2.57
CA THR A 108 -20.30 14.45 -3.33
C THR A 108 -19.57 14.36 -4.66
N ASN A 109 -18.46 13.62 -4.71
CA ASN A 109 -17.69 13.43 -5.93
C ASN A 109 -16.92 12.10 -5.94
N ARG A 110 -17.62 11.01 -6.20
CA ARG A 110 -17.05 9.66 -6.23
C ARG A 110 -16.07 9.39 -7.37
N PHE A 111 -16.00 10.26 -8.38
CA PHE A 111 -15.01 10.15 -9.47
C PHE A 111 -13.61 10.65 -9.07
N LYS A 112 -13.51 11.39 -7.98
CA LYS A 112 -12.24 11.93 -7.46
C LYS A 112 -11.89 11.43 -6.07
N THR A 113 -12.70 10.54 -5.52
CA THR A 113 -12.46 10.00 -4.19
C THR A 113 -11.49 8.83 -4.27
N PRO A 114 -10.41 8.83 -3.49
CA PRO A 114 -9.51 7.68 -3.40
C PRO A 114 -10.09 6.60 -2.50
N ASP A 115 -9.53 5.42 -2.60
CA ASP A 115 -9.73 4.27 -1.72
C ASP A 115 -8.36 3.84 -1.17
N PRO A 116 -7.87 4.46 -0.08
CA PRO A 116 -6.50 4.27 0.36
C PRO A 116 -6.32 2.91 1.04
N GLU A 117 -5.28 2.13 0.66
CA GLU A 117 -5.07 0.80 1.21
C GLU A 117 -3.69 0.63 1.85
N ALA A 118 -2.63 0.83 1.14
CA ALA A 118 -1.29 0.65 1.66
C ALA A 118 -0.52 1.96 1.81
N ILE A 119 0.41 1.97 2.77
CA ILE A 119 1.36 3.06 2.98
C ILE A 119 2.75 2.48 3.21
N ARG A 120 3.79 3.09 2.61
CA ARG A 120 5.19 2.69 2.82
C ARG A 120 6.10 3.90 2.91
N PHE A 121 7.01 3.85 3.85
CA PHE A 121 7.97 4.91 4.14
C PHE A 121 9.31 4.65 3.47
N ASN A 122 9.78 5.61 2.69
CA ASN A 122 11.11 5.59 2.10
C ASN A 122 12.08 6.33 3.03
N THR A 123 12.88 5.58 3.77
CA THR A 123 13.82 6.16 4.76
C THR A 123 14.92 7.00 4.13
N LYS A 124 15.23 6.81 2.83
CA LYS A 124 16.27 7.60 2.13
C LYS A 124 15.81 8.99 1.76
N THR A 125 14.55 9.11 1.33
CA THR A 125 14.01 10.39 0.85
C THR A 125 13.12 11.07 1.89
N GLY A 126 12.71 10.34 2.92
CA GLY A 126 11.74 10.80 3.91
C GLY A 126 10.33 10.94 3.33
N GLN A 127 10.04 10.34 2.17
CA GLN A 127 8.75 10.36 1.49
C GLN A 127 7.95 9.10 1.82
N LEU A 128 6.65 9.18 1.57
CA LEU A 128 5.72 8.07 1.72
C LEU A 128 5.13 7.71 0.35
N ALA A 129 5.02 6.42 0.07
CA ALA A 129 4.18 5.91 -0.99
C ALA A 129 2.85 5.44 -0.40
N TRP A 130 1.75 5.60 -1.14
CA TRP A 130 0.46 5.03 -0.78
C TRP A 130 -0.31 4.59 -2.02
N SER A 131 -1.16 3.56 -1.87
CA SER A 131 -2.00 3.04 -2.94
C SER A 131 -3.46 3.44 -2.76
N SER A 132 -4.17 3.48 -3.88
CA SER A 132 -5.62 3.62 -3.95
C SER A 132 -6.15 2.56 -4.90
N GLU A 133 -7.23 1.87 -4.52
CA GLU A 133 -7.88 0.87 -5.37
C GLU A 133 -8.66 1.48 -6.53
N GLY A 134 -9.06 2.74 -6.41
CA GLY A 134 -9.99 3.36 -7.33
C GLY A 134 -11.44 2.92 -7.09
N GLU A 135 -12.26 2.90 -8.15
CA GLU A 135 -13.65 2.45 -8.05
C GLU A 135 -14.14 1.87 -9.38
N ARG A 136 -14.84 0.75 -9.30
CA ARG A 136 -15.54 0.16 -10.43
C ARG A 136 -16.99 -0.13 -10.08
N ILE A 137 -17.88 0.76 -10.46
CA ILE A 137 -19.34 0.54 -10.43
C ILE A 137 -19.83 0.51 -11.87
N VAL A 138 -20.43 -0.58 -12.29
CA VAL A 138 -21.03 -0.74 -13.61
C VAL A 138 -22.47 -1.17 -13.43
N ARG A 139 -23.38 -0.25 -13.66
CA ARG A 139 -24.83 -0.46 -13.62
C ARG A 139 -25.45 0.16 -14.86
N GLU A 140 -26.67 -0.22 -15.20
CA GLU A 140 -27.38 0.26 -16.38
C GLU A 140 -27.44 1.80 -16.46
N THR A 141 -27.75 2.45 -15.31
CA THR A 141 -27.93 3.91 -15.23
C THR A 141 -26.84 4.61 -14.42
N ASP A 142 -25.84 3.87 -13.92
CA ASP A 142 -24.87 4.43 -12.99
C ASP A 142 -23.50 3.72 -13.13
N THR A 143 -22.60 4.38 -13.82
CA THR A 143 -21.24 3.86 -14.02
C THR A 143 -20.21 4.82 -13.44
N VAL A 144 -19.35 4.31 -12.55
CA VAL A 144 -18.20 5.01 -12.00
C VAL A 144 -16.96 4.18 -12.27
N LEU A 145 -16.01 4.75 -12.97
CA LEU A 145 -14.70 4.17 -13.23
C LEU A 145 -13.63 5.16 -12.79
N THR A 146 -12.94 4.82 -11.72
CA THR A 146 -11.76 5.55 -11.26
C THR A 146 -10.61 4.57 -11.22
N ASP A 147 -9.55 4.83 -11.97
CA ASP A 147 -8.40 3.95 -12.03
C ASP A 147 -7.73 3.85 -10.65
N PRO A 148 -7.17 2.69 -10.29
CA PRO A 148 -6.27 2.59 -9.15
C PRO A 148 -5.05 3.47 -9.35
N ALA A 149 -4.38 3.81 -8.26
CA ALA A 149 -3.23 4.68 -8.29
C ALA A 149 -2.19 4.32 -7.23
N VAL A 150 -0.95 4.69 -7.47
CA VAL A 150 0.14 4.67 -6.48
C VAL A 150 0.77 6.05 -6.46
N PHE A 151 0.69 6.70 -5.32
CA PHE A 151 1.14 8.08 -5.14
C PHE A 151 2.38 8.17 -4.28
N MET A 152 3.15 9.23 -4.48
CA MET A 152 4.21 9.67 -3.57
C MET A 152 3.76 10.95 -2.88
N MET A 153 4.02 11.04 -1.59
CA MET A 153 3.74 12.22 -0.77
C MET A 153 4.85 12.51 0.22
N ASN A 154 4.88 13.71 0.77
CA ASN A 154 5.72 14.02 1.90
C ASN A 154 5.04 13.59 3.23
N ARG A 155 5.76 13.70 4.36
CA ARG A 155 5.26 13.34 5.70
C ARG A 155 4.06 14.20 6.18
N ARG A 156 3.69 15.26 5.45
CA ARG A 156 2.54 16.13 5.74
C ARG A 156 1.33 15.81 4.84
N GLY A 157 1.38 14.70 4.10
CA GLY A 157 0.32 14.29 3.18
C GLY A 157 0.28 15.06 1.86
N LYS A 158 1.22 16.00 1.61
CA LYS A 158 1.25 16.77 0.37
C LYS A 158 1.71 15.88 -0.78
N TYR A 159 0.92 15.87 -1.86
CA TYR A 159 1.25 15.21 -3.11
C TYR A 159 2.64 15.63 -3.65
N ILE A 160 3.37 14.68 -4.16
CA ILE A 160 4.66 14.89 -4.82
C ILE A 160 4.58 14.41 -6.26
N ASP A 161 4.13 13.16 -6.48
CA ASP A 161 4.15 12.49 -7.78
C ASP A 161 3.27 11.25 -7.76
N GLU A 162 3.06 10.62 -8.92
CA GLU A 162 2.36 9.34 -9.06
C GLU A 162 3.11 8.36 -9.96
N PHE A 163 2.86 7.07 -9.79
CA PHE A 163 3.42 6.04 -10.64
C PHE A 163 2.55 5.83 -11.88
N ILE A 164 3.18 5.71 -13.03
CA ILE A 164 2.51 5.33 -14.27
C ILE A 164 2.18 3.84 -14.22
N LEU A 165 0.90 3.54 -14.02
CA LEU A 165 0.42 2.16 -13.97
C LEU A 165 0.32 1.54 -15.37
N PRO A 166 0.50 0.20 -15.48
CA PRO A 166 0.32 -0.50 -16.74
C PRO A 166 -1.15 -0.48 -17.18
N GLY A 167 -1.40 -0.51 -18.49
CA GLY A 167 -2.74 -0.34 -19.07
C GLY A 167 -3.78 -1.40 -18.67
N ASN A 168 -3.33 -2.56 -18.18
CA ASN A 168 -4.20 -3.60 -17.65
C ASN A 168 -4.71 -3.31 -16.22
N LEU A 169 -4.22 -2.27 -15.56
CA LEU A 169 -4.78 -1.74 -14.30
C LEU A 169 -5.83 -0.63 -14.52
N LYS A 170 -6.19 -0.32 -15.75
CA LYS A 170 -7.28 0.63 -16.01
C LYS A 170 -8.63 -0.01 -15.78
N MET A 171 -9.51 0.67 -15.03
CA MET A 171 -10.89 0.28 -14.84
C MET A 171 -11.68 0.34 -16.15
N LYS A 172 -12.47 -0.69 -16.42
CA LYS A 172 -13.27 -0.80 -17.67
C LYS A 172 -14.70 -1.20 -17.36
N VAL A 173 -15.63 -0.79 -18.23
CA VAL A 173 -17.03 -1.24 -18.20
C VAL A 173 -17.10 -2.74 -18.45
N SER A 174 -16.31 -3.25 -19.41
CA SER A 174 -16.20 -4.68 -19.69
C SER A 174 -15.45 -5.41 -18.55
N GLU A 175 -15.67 -6.72 -18.45
CA GLU A 175 -14.95 -7.59 -17.50
C GLU A 175 -13.50 -7.82 -17.96
N LYS A 176 -12.72 -6.74 -17.93
CA LYS A 176 -11.28 -6.68 -18.19
C LYS A 176 -10.62 -5.70 -17.20
N GLY A 177 -9.39 -6.02 -16.81
CA GLY A 177 -8.65 -5.23 -15.83
C GLY A 177 -9.07 -5.52 -14.39
N PRO A 178 -8.93 -4.57 -13.46
CA PRO A 178 -9.21 -4.80 -12.06
C PRO A 178 -10.69 -5.04 -11.76
N ARG A 179 -10.95 -5.83 -10.75
CA ARG A 179 -12.27 -6.00 -10.15
C ARG A 179 -12.60 -4.79 -9.26
N ARG A 180 -13.83 -4.71 -8.81
CA ARG A 180 -14.21 -3.77 -7.73
C ARG A 180 -13.74 -4.35 -6.42
N ASN A 181 -13.05 -3.56 -5.60
CA ASN A 181 -12.30 -3.98 -4.43
C ASN A 181 -11.30 -5.13 -4.75
N GLY A 182 -10.22 -5.22 -4.07
CA GLY A 182 -9.21 -6.24 -4.33
C GLY A 182 -8.15 -5.83 -5.35
N VAL A 183 -7.78 -4.54 -5.39
CA VAL A 183 -6.83 -4.05 -6.41
C VAL A 183 -5.43 -3.90 -5.81
N LEU A 184 -5.05 -2.76 -5.28
CA LEU A 184 -3.67 -2.47 -4.86
C LEU A 184 -3.54 -2.41 -3.33
N GLU A 185 -3.49 -3.58 -2.71
CA GLU A 185 -3.49 -3.75 -1.25
C GLU A 185 -2.09 -3.78 -0.63
N GLY A 186 -1.19 -4.52 -1.22
CA GLY A 186 0.14 -4.72 -0.67
C GLY A 186 1.20 -3.85 -1.33
N MET A 187 2.10 -3.25 -0.56
CA MET A 187 3.27 -2.56 -1.09
C MET A 187 4.54 -2.90 -0.32
N SER A 188 5.69 -2.90 -1.01
CA SER A 188 7.01 -3.03 -0.38
C SER A 188 8.09 -2.38 -1.23
N PHE A 189 8.92 -1.55 -0.61
CA PHE A 189 10.17 -1.10 -1.23
C PHE A 189 11.22 -2.21 -1.21
N ALA A 190 12.02 -2.29 -2.26
CA ALA A 190 13.13 -3.21 -2.39
C ALA A 190 14.34 -2.54 -3.05
N ASP A 191 15.43 -3.31 -3.18
CA ASP A 191 16.66 -2.89 -3.85
C ASP A 191 17.16 -1.54 -3.32
N ASN A 192 17.15 -1.39 -2.00
CA ASN A 192 17.57 -0.16 -1.34
C ASN A 192 16.73 1.05 -1.81
N PHE A 193 15.39 0.90 -1.83
CA PHE A 193 14.39 1.88 -2.27
C PHE A 193 14.44 2.28 -3.76
N LYS A 194 15.09 1.48 -4.60
CA LYS A 194 15.11 1.69 -6.05
C LYS A 194 13.90 1.11 -6.75
N THR A 195 13.30 0.08 -6.17
CA THR A 195 12.10 -0.59 -6.69
C THR A 195 10.97 -0.53 -5.68
N LEU A 196 9.74 -0.51 -6.18
CA LEU A 196 8.52 -0.66 -5.41
C LEU A 196 7.74 -1.84 -5.99
N TYR A 197 7.39 -2.79 -5.14
CA TYR A 197 6.47 -3.86 -5.48
C TYR A 197 5.09 -3.53 -4.93
N VAL A 198 4.07 -3.73 -5.74
CA VAL A 198 2.66 -3.51 -5.36
C VAL A 198 1.87 -4.74 -5.79
N SER A 199 1.12 -5.36 -4.89
CA SER A 199 0.31 -6.53 -5.20
C SER A 199 -1.15 -6.16 -5.37
N ALA A 200 -1.81 -6.81 -6.35
CA ALA A 200 -3.25 -6.91 -6.34
C ALA A 200 -3.69 -7.87 -5.23
N GLU A 201 -4.89 -7.69 -4.69
CA GLU A 201 -5.53 -8.62 -3.76
C GLU A 201 -6.25 -9.73 -4.56
N GLU A 202 -7.00 -9.34 -5.60
CA GLU A 202 -7.79 -10.22 -6.44
C GLU A 202 -7.18 -10.41 -7.84
N PRO A 203 -7.44 -11.54 -8.52
CA PRO A 203 -7.10 -11.70 -9.93
C PRO A 203 -7.76 -10.61 -10.79
N LEU A 204 -7.05 -10.11 -11.80
CA LEU A 204 -7.73 -9.34 -12.84
C LEU A 204 -8.77 -10.23 -13.53
N PHE A 205 -9.79 -9.62 -14.16
CA PHE A 205 -10.83 -10.38 -14.85
C PHE A 205 -10.26 -11.37 -15.86
N GLU A 206 -9.23 -10.96 -16.61
CA GLU A 206 -8.55 -11.82 -17.60
C GLU A 206 -7.63 -12.91 -17.00
N ASP A 207 -7.30 -12.84 -15.73
CA ASP A 207 -6.42 -13.81 -15.05
C ASP A 207 -7.20 -14.97 -14.41
N GLY A 208 -8.52 -14.92 -14.44
CA GLY A 208 -9.37 -16.00 -13.95
C GLY A 208 -10.26 -15.62 -12.76
N PRO A 209 -10.87 -16.58 -12.10
CA PRO A 209 -11.77 -16.35 -10.96
C PRO A 209 -10.98 -16.00 -9.71
N SER A 210 -11.66 -15.38 -8.74
CA SER A 210 -11.17 -15.19 -7.37
C SER A 210 -10.86 -16.52 -6.68
N ALA A 211 -10.04 -16.48 -5.63
CA ALA A 211 -9.77 -17.67 -4.83
C ALA A 211 -11.06 -18.21 -4.21
N GLY A 212 -11.28 -19.52 -4.30
CA GLY A 212 -12.42 -20.21 -3.73
C GLY A 212 -12.01 -21.19 -2.62
N LEU A 213 -13.00 -21.79 -1.99
CA LEU A 213 -12.80 -22.79 -0.92
C LEU A 213 -12.16 -24.10 -1.42
N THR A 214 -12.35 -24.44 -2.67
CA THR A 214 -11.85 -25.69 -3.25
C THR A 214 -11.18 -25.43 -4.59
N GLY A 215 -9.91 -25.82 -4.66
CA GLY A 215 -9.18 -26.28 -5.84
C GLY A 215 -9.05 -25.41 -7.09
N ASN A 216 -9.68 -24.25 -7.18
CA ASN A 216 -9.41 -23.34 -8.28
C ASN A 216 -8.07 -22.61 -8.04
N LYS A 217 -7.23 -22.62 -9.06
CA LYS A 217 -6.00 -21.84 -9.02
C LYS A 217 -6.33 -20.38 -9.33
N ALA A 218 -6.22 -19.52 -8.33
CA ALA A 218 -6.33 -18.07 -8.49
C ALA A 218 -4.93 -17.44 -8.52
N PHE A 219 -4.71 -16.53 -9.46
CA PHE A 219 -3.43 -15.84 -9.62
C PHE A 219 -3.62 -14.33 -9.54
N ILE A 220 -2.99 -13.71 -8.59
CA ILE A 220 -2.88 -12.26 -8.52
C ILE A 220 -1.63 -11.77 -9.25
N ARG A 221 -1.58 -10.47 -9.51
CA ARG A 221 -0.38 -9.84 -10.06
C ARG A 221 0.36 -9.05 -9.00
N ILE A 222 1.68 -9.18 -9.01
CA ILE A 222 2.60 -8.31 -8.29
C ILE A 222 3.30 -7.44 -9.33
N PHE A 223 3.11 -6.13 -9.24
CA PHE A 223 3.65 -5.13 -10.15
C PHE A 223 4.97 -4.61 -9.58
N LYS A 224 6.00 -4.57 -10.41
CA LYS A 224 7.31 -3.99 -10.08
C LYS A 224 7.45 -2.63 -10.75
N PHE A 225 7.82 -1.62 -9.98
CA PHE A 225 8.04 -0.26 -10.46
C PHE A 225 9.47 0.21 -10.21
N ASP A 226 9.99 1.00 -11.14
CA ASP A 226 11.17 1.84 -10.91
C ASP A 226 10.77 3.08 -10.12
N VAL A 227 11.39 3.28 -8.96
CA VAL A 227 11.03 4.39 -8.06
C VAL A 227 11.49 5.73 -8.60
N ALA A 228 12.63 5.80 -9.29
CA ALA A 228 13.15 7.04 -9.85
C ALA A 228 12.31 7.52 -11.05
N GLY A 229 12.02 6.62 -11.98
CA GLY A 229 11.27 6.94 -13.20
C GLY A 229 9.75 6.84 -13.06
N ARG A 230 9.23 6.44 -11.88
CA ARG A 230 7.77 6.30 -11.61
C ARG A 230 7.04 5.44 -12.63
N LYS A 231 7.66 4.39 -13.12
CA LYS A 231 7.09 3.56 -14.20
C LYS A 231 7.14 2.07 -13.90
N SER A 232 6.17 1.36 -14.45
CA SER A 232 6.12 -0.10 -14.40
C SER A 232 7.28 -0.72 -15.15
N MET A 233 7.89 -1.75 -14.55
CA MET A 233 9.01 -2.50 -15.13
C MET A 233 8.61 -3.93 -15.49
N ALA A 234 7.84 -4.60 -14.61
CA ALA A 234 7.48 -6.00 -14.76
C ALA A 234 6.21 -6.31 -13.99
N GLN A 235 5.61 -7.45 -14.31
CA GLN A 235 4.49 -8.04 -13.60
C GLN A 235 4.80 -9.51 -13.34
N TYR A 236 4.49 -9.99 -12.16
CA TYR A 236 4.68 -11.38 -11.74
C TYR A 236 3.33 -11.97 -11.36
N ALA A 237 3.10 -13.22 -11.74
CA ALA A 237 1.96 -13.98 -11.26
C ALA A 237 2.30 -14.64 -9.93
N TYR A 238 1.42 -14.50 -8.95
CA TYR A 238 1.50 -15.17 -7.66
C TYR A 238 0.23 -15.99 -7.45
N GLN A 239 0.39 -17.28 -7.20
CA GLN A 239 -0.74 -18.17 -6.93
C GLN A 239 -1.21 -17.99 -5.48
N LEU A 240 -2.50 -17.64 -5.32
CA LEU A 240 -3.13 -17.60 -4.01
C LEU A 240 -3.42 -19.01 -3.50
N GLU A 241 -3.31 -19.20 -2.20
CA GLU A 241 -3.86 -20.36 -1.53
C GLU A 241 -5.40 -20.32 -1.56
N PRO A 242 -6.07 -21.48 -1.52
CA PRO A 242 -7.52 -21.51 -1.36
C PRO A 242 -7.96 -20.83 -0.07
N VAL A 243 -9.17 -20.26 -0.09
CA VAL A 243 -9.78 -19.70 1.12
C VAL A 243 -9.97 -20.84 2.13
N ALA A 244 -9.39 -20.72 3.32
CA ALA A 244 -9.37 -21.79 4.30
C ALA A 244 -10.76 -22.05 4.93
N PHE A 245 -11.56 -20.98 5.11
CA PHE A 245 -12.92 -21.03 5.69
C PHE A 245 -13.79 -19.96 5.05
N ALA A 246 -15.09 -20.21 4.93
CA ALA A 246 -16.12 -19.27 4.52
C ALA A 246 -17.00 -18.92 5.72
#